data_e21bb8c426342a7e790fcbc07ff15cb7
#
_entry.id   e21bb8c426342a7e790fcbc07ff15cb7
#
_cell.length_a   1.000
_cell.length_b   1.000
_cell.length_c   1.000
_cell.angle_alpha   90.00
_cell.angle_beta   90.00
_cell.angle_gamma   90.00
#
_symmetry.space_group_name_H-M   'P 1'
#
loop_
_entity.id
_entity.type
_entity.pdbx_description
1 polymer ?
#
loop_
_entity_poly.entity_id
_entity_poly.type
_entity_poly.pdbx_seq_one_letter_code
_entity_poly.pdbx_strand_id
1 'polypeptide(L)'
;EPSIATDSADKIEVVELFWYGCIHCYHMDPYLDKWADKLPKDVVFKRVPAIPRKNWAPAAKAYYALETLGLEKKLHEKLFDAIHKEKSVNPDDQADLTKWVAVNGKLDTAEVDAAFNSFSMNAKLSNSFNMFKAAGATGVPSIIIDGRYLTSSTMAGGEQNTIDLMNYIIDNVRKDKIKK
;
A
#
# COMPACT_ATOMS: atom_id res chain seq x y z
N GLU A 1 20.69 3.48 -3.71
CA GLU A 1 19.44 3.28 -4.44
C GLU A 1 19.01 1.82 -4.33
N PRO A 2 17.77 1.54 -3.88
CA PRO A 2 17.28 0.17 -3.85
C PRO A 2 17.15 -0.37 -5.28
N SER A 3 17.44 -1.65 -5.46
CA SER A 3 17.22 -2.34 -6.73
C SER A 3 16.22 -3.46 -6.49
N ILE A 4 14.97 -3.16 -6.76
CA ILE A 4 13.84 -4.08 -6.57
C ILE A 4 13.29 -4.44 -7.93
N ALA A 5 13.08 -5.73 -8.18
CA ALA A 5 12.46 -6.18 -9.41
C ALA A 5 11.04 -5.61 -9.53
N THR A 6 10.70 -5.11 -10.71
CA THR A 6 9.36 -4.65 -11.06
C THR A 6 8.60 -5.74 -11.81
N ASP A 7 7.27 -5.71 -11.72
CA ASP A 7 6.43 -6.72 -12.37
C ASP A 7 6.41 -6.60 -13.90
N SER A 8 6.76 -5.43 -14.43
CA SER A 8 6.75 -5.16 -15.87
C SER A 8 7.90 -4.23 -16.25
N ALA A 9 8.72 -4.66 -17.21
CA ALA A 9 9.80 -3.84 -17.76
C ALA A 9 9.26 -2.65 -18.60
N ASP A 10 8.06 -2.79 -19.16
CA ASP A 10 7.46 -1.78 -20.06
C ASP A 10 6.76 -0.65 -19.31
N LYS A 11 6.52 -0.82 -18.02
CA LYS A 11 5.81 0.13 -17.18
C LYS A 11 6.74 0.75 -16.16
N ILE A 12 6.42 1.97 -15.76
CA ILE A 12 7.02 2.61 -14.59
C ILE A 12 6.17 2.23 -13.39
N GLU A 13 6.72 1.41 -12.52
CA GLU A 13 6.03 0.91 -11.33
C GLU A 13 6.23 1.87 -10.17
N VAL A 14 5.13 2.27 -9.53
CA VAL A 14 5.12 3.03 -8.29
C VAL A 14 4.48 2.19 -7.21
N VAL A 15 5.20 1.98 -6.11
CA VAL A 15 4.74 1.20 -4.95
C VAL A 15 4.65 2.11 -3.75
N GLU A 16 3.51 2.10 -3.07
CA GLU A 16 3.39 2.64 -1.73
C GLU A 16 3.55 1.52 -0.71
N LEU A 17 4.53 1.66 0.19
CA LEU A 17 4.60 0.88 1.42
C LEU A 17 3.82 1.62 2.49
N PHE A 18 2.80 1.01 3.06
CA PHE A 18 1.89 1.66 4.00
C PHE A 18 1.49 0.74 5.16
N TRP A 19 0.86 1.30 6.16
CA TRP A 19 0.21 0.57 7.24
C TRP A 19 -1.10 1.27 7.62
N TYR A 20 -2.19 0.53 7.74
CA TYR A 20 -3.48 1.11 8.14
C TYR A 20 -3.43 1.82 9.50
N GLY A 21 -2.59 1.36 10.41
CA GLY A 21 -2.41 2.00 11.73
C GLY A 21 -1.60 3.30 11.71
N CYS A 22 -1.04 3.68 10.57
CA CYS A 22 -0.20 4.87 10.44
C CYS A 22 -1.01 6.11 10.07
N ILE A 23 -0.99 7.13 10.94
CA ILE A 23 -1.68 8.41 10.70
C ILE A 23 -1.15 9.14 9.46
N HIS A 24 0.16 9.07 9.19
CA HIS A 24 0.77 9.69 8.01
C HIS A 24 0.32 9.01 6.71
N CYS A 25 0.14 7.69 6.74
CA CYS A 25 -0.44 6.95 5.62
C CYS A 25 -1.89 7.35 5.38
N TYR A 26 -2.66 7.52 6.44
CA TYR A 26 -4.04 8.02 6.39
C TYR A 26 -4.12 9.40 5.72
N HIS A 27 -3.22 10.32 6.09
CA HIS A 27 -3.17 11.67 5.49
C HIS A 27 -2.71 11.63 4.02
N MET A 28 -1.80 10.72 3.67
CA MET A 28 -1.29 10.58 2.30
C MET A 28 -2.30 9.94 1.34
N ASP A 29 -3.17 9.08 1.84
CA ASP A 29 -4.06 8.25 1.02
C ASP A 29 -4.94 9.04 0.04
N PRO A 30 -5.64 10.13 0.42
CA PRO A 30 -6.44 10.92 -0.53
C PRO A 30 -5.62 11.53 -1.67
N TYR A 31 -4.38 11.91 -1.41
CA TYR A 31 -3.48 12.45 -2.43
C TYR A 31 -3.08 11.37 -3.43
N LEU A 32 -2.77 10.18 -2.95
CA LEU A 32 -2.41 9.03 -3.80
C LEU A 32 -3.61 8.55 -4.61
N ASP A 33 -4.79 8.47 -4.03
CA ASP A 33 -6.00 8.07 -4.75
C ASP A 33 -6.31 9.04 -5.90
N LYS A 34 -6.30 10.33 -5.63
CA LYS A 34 -6.52 11.36 -6.65
C LYS A 34 -5.46 11.32 -7.76
N TRP A 35 -4.20 11.08 -7.38
CA TRP A 35 -3.11 10.92 -8.34
C TRP A 35 -3.27 9.65 -9.17
N ALA A 36 -3.63 8.53 -8.54
CA ALA A 36 -3.82 7.24 -9.20
C ALA A 36 -4.98 7.22 -10.20
N ASP A 37 -6.02 8.03 -9.98
CA ASP A 37 -7.16 8.15 -10.90
C ASP A 37 -6.79 8.75 -12.27
N LYS A 38 -5.63 9.38 -12.38
CA LYS A 38 -5.18 10.10 -13.58
C LYS A 38 -3.86 9.57 -14.13
N LEU A 39 -3.52 8.32 -13.86
CA LEU A 39 -2.24 7.75 -14.29
C LEU A 39 -2.12 7.66 -15.82
N PRO A 40 -0.96 8.05 -16.38
CA PRO A 40 -0.61 7.73 -17.77
C PRO A 40 -0.58 6.21 -17.98
N LYS A 41 -0.72 5.78 -19.23
CA LYS A 41 -0.74 4.36 -19.59
C LYS A 41 0.56 3.61 -19.29
N ASP A 42 1.67 4.33 -19.22
CA ASP A 42 3.00 3.78 -18.94
C ASP A 42 3.32 3.69 -17.44
N VAL A 43 2.43 4.13 -16.57
CA VAL A 43 2.61 4.11 -15.11
C VAL A 43 1.60 3.17 -14.47
N VAL A 44 2.08 2.31 -13.57
CA VAL A 44 1.24 1.46 -12.72
C VAL A 44 1.50 1.77 -11.25
N PHE A 45 0.43 1.81 -10.47
CA PHE A 45 0.49 2.04 -9.04
C PHE A 45 -0.02 0.83 -8.28
N LYS A 46 0.70 0.43 -7.24
CA LYS A 46 0.26 -0.61 -6.32
C LYS A 46 0.62 -0.26 -4.89
N ARG A 47 -0.19 -0.75 -3.97
CA ARG A 47 0.06 -0.68 -2.53
C ARG A 47 0.60 -2.00 -2.02
N VAL A 48 1.56 -1.92 -1.11
CA VAL A 48 2.11 -3.08 -0.41
C VAL A 48 2.09 -2.77 1.09
N PRO A 49 1.34 -3.52 1.88
CA PRO A 49 1.33 -3.30 3.33
C PRO A 49 2.68 -3.68 3.92
N ALA A 50 3.27 -2.79 4.73
CA ALA A 50 4.55 -3.01 5.36
C ALA A 50 4.41 -3.85 6.64
N ILE A 51 5.40 -4.72 6.90
CA ILE A 51 5.43 -5.57 8.10
C ILE A 51 6.84 -5.52 8.73
N PRO A 52 7.30 -4.35 9.22
CA PRO A 52 8.58 -4.28 9.93
C PRO A 52 8.51 -4.92 11.32
N ARG A 53 7.32 -5.10 11.86
CA ARG A 53 7.03 -5.68 13.17
C ARG A 53 5.85 -6.63 13.10
N LYS A 54 5.83 -7.63 13.98
CA LYS A 54 4.77 -8.66 13.99
C LYS A 54 3.36 -8.09 14.19
N ASN A 55 3.21 -7.02 14.98
CA ASN A 55 1.90 -6.42 15.24
C ASN A 55 1.31 -5.67 14.03
N TRP A 56 2.07 -5.49 12.96
CA TRP A 56 1.56 -4.91 11.70
C TRP A 56 0.96 -5.97 10.77
N ALA A 57 1.18 -7.26 11.06
CA ALA A 57 0.67 -8.35 10.23
C ALA A 57 -0.87 -8.40 10.12
N PRO A 58 -1.67 -8.19 11.18
CA PRO A 58 -3.12 -8.21 11.05
C PRO A 58 -3.66 -7.21 10.02
N ALA A 59 -3.17 -5.96 10.04
CA ALA A 59 -3.58 -4.94 9.07
C ALA A 59 -3.10 -5.25 7.65
N ALA A 60 -1.92 -5.85 7.50
CA ALA A 60 -1.42 -6.33 6.20
C ALA A 60 -2.33 -7.42 5.62
N LYS A 61 -2.74 -8.38 6.46
CA LYS A 61 -3.72 -9.40 6.07
C LYS A 61 -5.06 -8.79 5.65
N ALA A 62 -5.51 -7.74 6.35
CA ALA A 62 -6.73 -7.03 5.99
C ALA A 62 -6.65 -6.47 4.57
N TYR A 63 -5.56 -5.81 4.21
CA TYR A 63 -5.37 -5.30 2.85
C TYR A 63 -5.44 -6.41 1.80
N TYR A 64 -4.69 -7.48 2.00
CA TYR A 64 -4.69 -8.61 1.06
C TYR A 64 -6.03 -9.34 0.99
N ALA A 65 -6.74 -9.43 2.12
CA ALA A 65 -8.09 -9.98 2.14
C ALA A 65 -9.06 -9.09 1.34
N LEU A 66 -8.99 -7.77 1.48
CA LEU A 66 -9.79 -6.84 0.69
C LEU A 66 -9.53 -7.00 -0.81
N GLU A 67 -8.26 -7.17 -1.22
CA GLU A 67 -7.93 -7.45 -2.62
C GLU A 67 -8.55 -8.77 -3.10
N THR A 68 -8.36 -9.84 -2.34
CA THR A 68 -8.89 -11.18 -2.67
C THR A 68 -10.41 -11.18 -2.81
N LEU A 69 -11.10 -10.42 -1.96
CA LEU A 69 -12.56 -10.30 -1.96
C LEU A 69 -13.09 -9.27 -2.98
N GLY A 70 -12.20 -8.58 -3.70
CA GLY A 70 -12.59 -7.53 -4.64
C GLY A 70 -13.15 -6.28 -3.98
N LEU A 71 -12.83 -6.04 -2.72
CA LEU A 71 -13.37 -4.96 -1.89
C LEU A 71 -12.39 -3.81 -1.65
N GLU A 72 -11.17 -3.90 -2.16
CA GLU A 72 -10.11 -2.93 -1.89
C GLU A 72 -10.55 -1.50 -2.26
N LYS A 73 -11.00 -1.26 -3.47
CA LYS A 73 -11.47 0.08 -3.90
C LYS A 73 -12.62 0.62 -3.07
N LYS A 74 -13.50 -0.26 -2.61
CA LYS A 74 -14.69 0.13 -1.85
C LYS A 74 -14.38 0.43 -0.38
N LEU A 75 -13.46 -0.31 0.21
CA LEU A 75 -13.28 -0.33 1.67
C LEU A 75 -11.93 0.20 2.16
N HIS A 76 -10.96 0.45 1.28
CA HIS A 76 -9.62 0.91 1.69
C HIS A 76 -9.67 2.23 2.47
N GLU A 77 -10.28 3.27 1.91
CA GLU A 77 -10.44 4.57 2.57
C GLU A 77 -11.29 4.44 3.83
N LYS A 78 -12.36 3.66 3.77
CA LYS A 78 -13.27 3.45 4.91
C LYS A 78 -12.59 2.77 6.09
N LEU A 79 -11.65 1.86 5.82
CA LEU A 79 -10.88 1.21 6.89
C LEU A 79 -9.92 2.20 7.56
N PHE A 80 -9.26 3.05 6.79
CA PHE A 80 -8.50 4.16 7.36
C PHE A 80 -9.36 5.07 8.23
N ASP A 81 -10.54 5.45 7.77
CA ASP A 81 -11.49 6.27 8.55
C ASP A 81 -11.93 5.56 9.83
N ALA A 82 -12.25 4.28 9.76
CA ALA A 82 -12.67 3.50 10.93
C ALA A 82 -11.58 3.45 12.01
N ILE A 83 -10.31 3.40 11.62
CA ILE A 83 -9.18 3.35 12.55
C ILE A 83 -8.86 4.75 13.11
N HIS A 84 -8.74 5.76 12.25
CA HIS A 84 -8.18 7.07 12.64
C HIS A 84 -9.22 8.11 13.01
N LYS A 85 -10.36 8.13 12.32
CA LYS A 85 -11.42 9.11 12.52
C LYS A 85 -12.47 8.61 13.52
N GLU A 86 -13.01 7.44 13.28
CA GLU A 86 -14.05 6.84 14.10
C GLU A 86 -13.50 6.14 15.35
N LYS A 87 -12.24 5.67 15.27
CA LYS A 87 -11.55 4.91 16.32
C LYS A 87 -12.33 3.67 16.76
N SER A 88 -13.01 3.04 15.80
CA SER A 88 -13.88 1.89 16.00
C SER A 88 -13.21 0.55 15.71
N VAL A 89 -11.99 0.55 15.14
CA VAL A 89 -11.25 -0.66 14.76
C VAL A 89 -9.81 -0.56 15.27
N ASN A 90 -9.35 -1.63 15.90
CA ASN A 90 -7.95 -1.79 16.29
C ASN A 90 -7.16 -2.43 15.15
N PRO A 91 -6.18 -1.74 14.52
CA PRO A 91 -5.39 -2.30 13.42
C PRO A 91 -4.48 -3.46 13.83
N ASP A 92 -4.23 -3.64 15.12
CA ASP A 92 -3.39 -4.72 15.64
C ASP A 92 -4.18 -5.99 15.97
N ASP A 93 -5.51 -5.95 15.86
CA ASP A 93 -6.40 -7.05 16.22
C ASP A 93 -7.04 -7.67 14.96
N GLN A 94 -6.62 -8.90 14.62
CA GLN A 94 -7.15 -9.60 13.43
C GLN A 94 -8.66 -9.89 13.55
N ALA A 95 -9.16 -10.24 14.73
CA ALA A 95 -10.57 -10.53 14.92
C ALA A 95 -11.43 -9.27 14.70
N ASP A 96 -10.96 -8.13 15.18
CA ASP A 96 -11.63 -6.85 15.01
C ASP A 96 -11.67 -6.43 13.51
N LEU A 97 -10.55 -6.57 12.82
CA LEU A 97 -10.45 -6.33 11.38
C LEU A 97 -11.36 -7.26 10.57
N THR A 98 -11.36 -8.56 10.87
CA THR A 98 -12.22 -9.55 10.19
C THR A 98 -13.69 -9.20 10.35
N LYS A 99 -14.13 -8.87 11.56
CA LYS A 99 -15.49 -8.45 11.85
C LYS A 99 -15.87 -7.18 11.07
N TRP A 100 -15.00 -6.19 11.07
CA TRP A 100 -15.24 -4.95 10.34
C TRP A 100 -15.41 -5.18 8.83
N VAL A 101 -14.54 -6.00 8.24
CA VAL A 101 -14.61 -6.35 6.80
C VAL A 101 -15.91 -7.10 6.49
N ALA A 102 -16.31 -8.06 7.35
CA ALA A 102 -17.56 -8.81 7.16
C ALA A 102 -18.78 -7.88 7.15
N VAL A 103 -18.88 -6.99 8.13
CA VAL A 103 -20.00 -6.04 8.25
C VAL A 103 -20.03 -5.06 7.06
N ASN A 104 -18.92 -4.42 6.74
CA ASN A 104 -18.85 -3.38 5.71
C ASN A 104 -18.84 -3.95 4.30
N GLY A 105 -18.32 -5.15 4.12
CA GLY A 105 -18.36 -5.91 2.87
C GLY A 105 -19.66 -6.65 2.62
N LYS A 106 -20.54 -6.74 3.65
CA LYS A 106 -21.79 -7.53 3.62
C LYS A 106 -21.53 -8.99 3.27
N LEU A 107 -20.53 -9.57 3.92
CA LEU A 107 -20.08 -10.95 3.74
C LEU A 107 -20.21 -11.73 5.05
N ASP A 108 -20.28 -13.05 4.93
CA ASP A 108 -20.21 -13.92 6.10
C ASP A 108 -18.82 -13.88 6.72
N THR A 109 -18.74 -13.94 8.06
CA THR A 109 -17.47 -13.95 8.78
C THR A 109 -16.57 -15.11 8.34
N ALA A 110 -17.13 -16.27 8.06
CA ALA A 110 -16.37 -17.43 7.58
C ALA A 110 -15.69 -17.19 6.24
N GLU A 111 -16.33 -16.46 5.32
CA GLU A 111 -15.76 -16.10 4.03
C GLU A 111 -14.59 -15.11 4.21
N VAL A 112 -14.75 -14.15 5.09
CA VAL A 112 -13.69 -13.18 5.41
C VAL A 112 -12.53 -13.85 6.12
N ASP A 113 -12.79 -14.71 7.10
CA ASP A 113 -11.76 -15.52 7.77
C ASP A 113 -10.96 -16.36 6.77
N ALA A 114 -11.62 -16.97 5.80
CA ALA A 114 -10.96 -17.73 4.76
C ALA A 114 -10.02 -16.86 3.91
N ALA A 115 -10.40 -15.61 3.63
CA ALA A 115 -9.53 -14.68 2.92
C ALA A 115 -8.31 -14.25 3.75
N PHE A 116 -8.50 -13.97 5.05
CA PHE A 116 -7.41 -13.63 5.97
C PHE A 116 -6.40 -14.79 6.17
N ASN A 117 -6.86 -16.03 6.07
CA ASN A 117 -6.07 -17.23 6.32
C ASN A 117 -5.88 -18.08 5.04
N SER A 118 -5.97 -17.46 3.88
CA SER A 118 -5.80 -18.15 2.60
C SER A 118 -4.41 -18.79 2.47
N PHE A 119 -4.31 -19.84 1.68
CA PHE A 119 -3.04 -20.52 1.41
C PHE A 119 -1.96 -19.57 0.88
N SER A 120 -2.33 -18.58 0.06
CA SER A 120 -1.40 -17.61 -0.51
C SER A 120 -0.99 -16.50 0.46
N MET A 121 -1.64 -16.37 1.62
CA MET A 121 -1.40 -15.25 2.54
C MET A 121 0.04 -15.21 3.05
N ASN A 122 0.61 -16.34 3.42
CA ASN A 122 1.98 -16.39 3.92
C ASN A 122 3.00 -15.90 2.87
N ALA A 123 2.81 -16.26 1.60
CA ALA A 123 3.66 -15.79 0.52
C ALA A 123 3.52 -14.27 0.31
N LYS A 124 2.31 -13.74 0.38
CA LYS A 124 2.05 -12.29 0.30
C LYS A 124 2.70 -11.53 1.45
N LEU A 125 2.58 -12.02 2.67
CA LEU A 125 3.21 -11.41 3.85
C LEU A 125 4.75 -11.46 3.76
N SER A 126 5.31 -12.57 3.30
CA SER A 126 6.76 -12.69 3.07
C SER A 126 7.24 -11.69 2.02
N ASN A 127 6.49 -11.51 0.93
CA ASN A 127 6.80 -10.52 -0.09
C ASN A 127 6.78 -9.10 0.47
N SER A 128 5.77 -8.76 1.27
CA SER A 128 5.68 -7.47 1.96
C SER A 128 6.90 -7.19 2.85
N PHE A 129 7.26 -8.17 3.66
CA PHE A 129 8.43 -8.08 4.54
C PHE A 129 9.73 -7.87 3.74
N ASN A 130 9.92 -8.68 2.71
CA ASN A 130 11.12 -8.61 1.88
C ASN A 130 11.22 -7.30 1.12
N MET A 131 10.11 -6.79 0.59
CA MET A 131 10.09 -5.53 -0.14
C MET A 131 10.43 -4.35 0.77
N PHE A 132 9.86 -4.27 1.96
CA PHE A 132 10.19 -3.22 2.94
C PHE A 132 11.69 -3.22 3.24
N LYS A 133 12.26 -4.39 3.49
CA LYS A 133 13.69 -4.55 3.77
C LYS A 133 14.57 -4.20 2.56
N ALA A 134 14.23 -4.72 1.38
CA ALA A 134 15.00 -4.50 0.15
C ALA A 134 14.97 -3.04 -0.29
N ALA A 135 13.88 -2.32 -0.03
CA ALA A 135 13.76 -0.89 -0.31
C ALA A 135 14.66 -0.02 0.57
N GLY A 136 15.16 -0.56 1.68
CA GLY A 136 15.86 0.25 2.69
C GLY A 136 14.91 1.23 3.38
N ALA A 137 13.62 0.95 3.39
CA ALA A 137 12.63 1.80 4.04
C ALA A 137 12.80 1.79 5.56
N THR A 138 12.68 2.95 6.18
CA THR A 138 12.79 3.11 7.64
C THR A 138 11.45 3.42 8.30
N GLY A 139 10.42 3.63 7.52
CA GLY A 139 9.07 3.96 7.98
C GLY A 139 8.06 3.97 6.85
N VAL A 140 6.85 4.37 7.18
CA VAL A 140 5.72 4.49 6.24
C VAL A 140 5.03 5.86 6.40
N PRO A 141 4.42 6.41 5.33
CA PRO A 141 4.42 5.90 3.98
C PRO A 141 5.78 6.02 3.32
N SER A 142 6.16 5.03 2.51
CA SER A 142 7.35 5.08 1.67
C SER A 142 6.94 4.79 0.23
N ILE A 143 7.48 5.54 -0.71
CA ILE A 143 7.18 5.40 -2.13
C ILE A 143 8.42 4.90 -2.86
N ILE A 144 8.27 3.81 -3.61
CA ILE A 144 9.34 3.25 -4.45
C ILE A 144 8.95 3.46 -5.91
N ILE A 145 9.83 4.05 -6.70
CA ILE A 145 9.58 4.31 -8.11
C ILE A 145 10.60 3.54 -8.96
N ASP A 146 10.09 2.74 -9.88
CA ASP A 146 10.86 1.91 -10.83
C ASP A 146 11.87 0.97 -10.12
N GLY A 147 11.56 0.56 -8.89
CA GLY A 147 12.44 -0.27 -8.07
C GLY A 147 13.74 0.37 -7.65
N ARG A 148 13.98 1.63 -7.97
CA ARG A 148 15.27 2.32 -7.81
C ARG A 148 15.22 3.53 -6.88
N TYR A 149 14.15 4.27 -6.87
CA TYR A 149 14.03 5.52 -6.12
C TYR A 149 13.12 5.34 -4.93
N LEU A 150 13.55 5.81 -3.77
CA LEU A 150 12.79 5.79 -2.53
C LEU A 150 12.55 7.23 -2.06
N THR A 151 11.30 7.55 -1.75
CA THR A 151 10.92 8.81 -1.10
C THR A 151 9.79 8.60 -0.09
N SER A 152 9.46 9.64 0.64
CA SER A 152 8.37 9.63 1.62
C SER A 152 7.83 11.04 1.81
N SER A 153 6.67 11.18 2.46
CA SER A 153 6.11 12.49 2.79
C SER A 153 7.02 13.30 3.73
N THR A 154 7.74 12.62 4.62
CA THR A 154 8.75 13.25 5.48
C THR A 154 9.93 13.78 4.67
N MET A 155 10.48 12.97 3.76
CA MET A 155 11.63 13.37 2.93
C MET A 155 11.27 14.49 1.94
N ALA A 156 10.06 14.46 1.39
CA ALA A 156 9.59 15.46 0.43
C ALA A 156 9.08 16.74 1.07
N GLY A 157 8.79 16.73 2.37
CA GLY A 157 8.29 17.88 3.10
C GLY A 157 6.77 18.09 3.01
N GLY A 158 6.01 17.00 2.86
CA GLY A 158 4.55 16.98 2.87
C GLY A 158 3.92 16.16 1.76
N GLU A 159 2.62 15.98 1.83
CA GLU A 159 1.87 15.10 0.93
C GLU A 159 1.87 15.60 -0.52
N GLN A 160 1.55 16.86 -0.75
CA GLN A 160 1.57 17.42 -2.11
C GLN A 160 2.97 17.44 -2.70
N ASN A 161 3.97 17.78 -1.88
CA ASN A 161 5.37 17.74 -2.32
C ASN A 161 5.80 16.32 -2.72
N THR A 162 5.26 15.31 -2.05
CA THR A 162 5.51 13.91 -2.40
C THR A 162 4.96 13.60 -3.79
N ILE A 163 3.74 14.01 -4.09
CA ILE A 163 3.14 13.83 -5.43
C ILE A 163 3.96 14.56 -6.49
N ASP A 164 4.37 15.78 -6.24
CA ASP A 164 5.17 16.57 -7.19
C ASP A 164 6.54 15.91 -7.45
N LEU A 165 7.19 15.41 -6.40
CA LEU A 165 8.45 14.69 -6.51
C LEU A 165 8.29 13.35 -7.25
N MET A 166 7.20 12.62 -6.99
CA MET A 166 6.88 11.39 -7.71
C MET A 166 6.76 11.65 -9.22
N ASN A 167 6.02 12.67 -9.62
CA ASN A 167 5.86 13.03 -11.02
C ASN A 167 7.20 13.42 -11.66
N TYR A 168 8.03 14.17 -10.95
CA TYR A 168 9.37 14.54 -11.42
C TYR A 168 10.25 13.30 -11.64
N ILE A 169 10.27 12.37 -10.69
CA ILE A 169 11.06 11.12 -10.81
C ILE A 169 10.53 10.26 -11.97
N ILE A 170 9.21 10.13 -12.10
CA ILE A 170 8.57 9.37 -13.19
C ILE A 170 8.97 9.93 -14.55
N ASP A 171 8.96 11.25 -14.71
CA ASP A 171 9.37 11.89 -15.97
C ASP A 171 10.84 11.61 -16.30
N ASN A 172 11.73 11.60 -15.32
CA ASN A 172 13.12 11.26 -15.52
C ASN A 172 13.31 9.79 -15.89
N VAL A 173 12.62 8.88 -15.19
CA VAL A 173 12.64 7.45 -15.53
C VAL A 173 12.13 7.21 -16.94
N ARG A 174 11.04 7.88 -17.34
CA ARG A 174 10.50 7.79 -18.70
C ARG A 174 11.52 8.19 -19.76
N LYS A 175 12.24 9.30 -19.55
CA LYS A 175 13.31 9.76 -20.46
C LYS A 175 14.44 8.74 -20.56
N ASP A 176 14.83 8.11 -19.47
CA ASP A 176 15.86 7.08 -19.44
C ASP A 176 15.44 5.80 -20.19
N LYS A 177 14.17 5.43 -20.10
CA LYS A 177 13.62 4.25 -20.82
C LYS A 177 13.56 4.47 -22.33
N ILE A 178 13.31 5.70 -22.79
CA ILE A 178 13.26 6.04 -24.22
C ILE A 178 14.66 6.01 -24.86
N LYS A 179 15.72 6.27 -24.08
CA LYS A 179 17.12 6.29 -24.57
C LYS A 179 17.76 4.90 -24.73
N LYS A 180 17.08 3.84 -24.25
CA LYS A 180 17.53 2.44 -24.37
C LYS A 180 16.85 1.76 -25.55
#